data_89a7e935d2d9c45942c6def41edff5bf
#
_entry.id   89a7e935d2d9c45942c6def41edff5bf
#
_cell.length_a   1.000
_cell.length_b   1.000
_cell.length_c   1.000
_cell.angle_alpha   90.00
_cell.angle_beta   90.00
_cell.angle_gamma   90.00
#
_symmetry.space_group_name_H-M   'P 1'
#
loop_
_entity.id
_entity.type
_entity.pdbx_description
1 polymer ?
#
loop_
_entity_poly.entity_id
_entity_poly.type
_entity_poly.pdbx_seq_one_letter_code
_entity_poly.pdbx_strand_id
1 'polypeptide(L)'
;MADGTATSSSVDRSNHRILLDAPASSPELGYPKIADALADIVTQSQPRFAIGIFGKWGSGKTTLMHEISRKLAPETIVTVQFVAWRYEREEHLIVPLLDTIREALLEWSERNEPSNDARRLSRKTAEKVGLVMHAIVSGASIKVGVPGAVDVSFDANKALDTHQRLRKAKDEARVPRSFYHASFKALNDAFTQFAGPEKQPERRIVVFVDDLDRCLPESALQVIESMKLFFDIPGFVFVVGLDRDIVERVVNSKFRTADGNGDGASDKLVLGNEYIKKIFQVPYDLAPVTREQLADFLASTYKEAGLPPTQLAEFHGTVKIHLDSLAQEGVVNPRELKRYLNAYTITMKIHPELDPDTVLAVLTVSFRPDWEECESALLLNGNVFTDALKKYHGGNQNAFADVGIELQPPPEFTEYTDPNSGPGRALLDLSEVNPYIRVLGAAQPTGHPEVLQVLPRIGEVRRELADARTDRSAFPAKVAQAQSALGLVLSALGPSPDPLGRIINGDIVQFNGAAQNAMKQDPKTPDEEVQRQVDNLLAILERIARNLLALYRLPRGAAAPNPDADIPQSGAVA
;
A
#
# COMPACT_ATOMS: atom_id res chain seq x y z
N MET A 1 43.35 -34.37 21.82
CA MET A 1 43.39 -32.95 21.54
C MET A 1 43.05 -32.78 20.06
N ALA A 2 41.82 -32.48 19.75
CA ALA A 2 41.39 -32.10 18.41
C ALA A 2 40.58 -30.83 18.60
N ASP A 3 41.20 -29.73 18.21
CA ASP A 3 40.61 -28.39 18.17
C ASP A 3 39.51 -28.39 17.11
N GLY A 4 38.28 -28.30 17.56
CA GLY A 4 37.12 -28.06 16.74
C GLY A 4 36.88 -26.56 16.63
N THR A 5 37.62 -25.89 15.77
CA THR A 5 37.26 -24.53 15.32
C THR A 5 36.02 -24.64 14.44
N ALA A 6 34.86 -24.27 15.00
CA ALA A 6 33.68 -23.98 14.24
C ALA A 6 33.97 -22.81 13.30
N THR A 7 34.23 -23.11 12.04
CA THR A 7 34.27 -22.11 10.97
C THR A 7 32.87 -21.59 10.80
N SER A 8 32.59 -20.38 11.33
CA SER A 8 31.46 -19.60 10.90
C SER A 8 31.59 -19.37 9.39
N SER A 9 30.79 -20.02 8.58
CA SER A 9 30.71 -19.76 7.15
C SER A 9 30.28 -18.31 6.97
N SER A 10 31.24 -17.47 6.58
CA SER A 10 30.93 -16.10 6.18
C SER A 10 30.14 -16.16 4.89
N VAL A 11 28.82 -16.00 5.00
CA VAL A 11 27.96 -15.74 3.84
C VAL A 11 28.60 -14.61 3.03
N ASP A 12 28.90 -14.85 1.76
CA ASP A 12 29.47 -13.82 0.89
C ASP A 12 28.43 -12.69 0.72
N ARG A 13 28.57 -11.66 1.54
CA ARG A 13 27.65 -10.50 1.67
C ARG A 13 27.75 -9.54 0.48
N SER A 14 28.69 -9.76 -0.46
CA SER A 14 28.97 -8.82 -1.56
C SER A 14 27.92 -8.80 -2.66
N ASN A 15 27.07 -9.84 -2.77
CA ASN A 15 26.17 -10.06 -3.91
C ASN A 15 24.67 -9.86 -3.62
N HIS A 16 24.27 -9.38 -2.46
CA HIS A 16 22.86 -9.10 -2.18
C HIS A 16 22.35 -7.94 -3.03
N ARG A 17 21.37 -8.22 -3.90
CA ARG A 17 20.70 -7.24 -4.74
C ARG A 17 19.32 -6.89 -4.16
N ILE A 18 18.88 -5.67 -4.42
CA ILE A 18 17.53 -5.23 -4.07
C ILE A 18 16.51 -5.99 -4.93
N LEU A 19 15.48 -6.53 -4.28
CA LEU A 19 14.35 -7.18 -4.92
C LEU A 19 13.41 -6.09 -5.47
N LEU A 20 13.22 -6.09 -6.77
CA LEU A 20 12.37 -5.09 -7.42
C LEU A 20 10.88 -5.36 -7.12
N ASP A 21 10.14 -4.29 -6.86
CA ASP A 21 8.70 -4.31 -6.77
C ASP A 21 8.06 -4.23 -8.16
N ALA A 22 8.45 -5.17 -9.03
CA ALA A 22 7.94 -5.33 -10.37
C ALA A 22 7.13 -6.64 -10.47
N PRO A 23 6.21 -6.75 -11.44
CA PRO A 23 5.56 -8.02 -11.76
C PRO A 23 6.59 -9.09 -12.06
N ALA A 24 6.41 -10.29 -11.52
CA ALA A 24 7.35 -11.39 -11.73
C ALA A 24 7.40 -11.80 -13.21
N SER A 25 8.61 -12.00 -13.74
CA SER A 25 8.80 -12.46 -15.13
C SER A 25 8.45 -13.95 -15.29
N SER A 26 8.62 -14.72 -14.22
CA SER A 26 8.26 -16.15 -14.14
C SER A 26 7.40 -16.35 -12.89
N PRO A 27 6.08 -16.09 -12.97
CA PRO A 27 5.21 -16.17 -11.82
C PRO A 27 5.07 -17.62 -11.35
N GLU A 28 5.28 -17.80 -10.05
CA GLU A 28 5.00 -19.04 -9.33
C GLU A 28 3.60 -18.99 -8.70
N LEU A 29 3.38 -19.64 -7.57
CA LEU A 29 2.13 -19.54 -6.79
C LEU A 29 0.88 -20.05 -7.53
N GLY A 30 1.06 -20.92 -8.52
CA GLY A 30 -0.04 -21.46 -9.32
C GLY A 30 -0.61 -20.48 -10.35
N TYR A 31 -0.02 -19.29 -10.53
CA TYR A 31 -0.48 -18.27 -11.49
C TYR A 31 -0.50 -18.77 -12.93
N PRO A 32 0.47 -19.58 -13.43
CA PRO A 32 0.39 -20.10 -14.78
C PRO A 32 -0.90 -20.88 -15.05
N LYS A 33 -1.33 -21.73 -14.11
CA LYS A 33 -2.57 -22.51 -14.23
C LYS A 33 -3.83 -21.63 -14.18
N ILE A 34 -3.83 -20.63 -13.32
CA ILE A 34 -4.94 -19.67 -13.21
C ILE A 34 -5.02 -18.83 -14.49
N ALA A 35 -3.87 -18.37 -14.99
CA ALA A 35 -3.78 -17.60 -16.22
C ALA A 35 -4.23 -18.41 -17.45
N ASP A 36 -3.91 -19.70 -17.52
CA ASP A 36 -4.41 -20.60 -18.58
C ASP A 36 -5.95 -20.64 -18.57
N ALA A 37 -6.54 -20.89 -17.40
CA ALA A 37 -7.99 -20.96 -17.27
C ALA A 37 -8.69 -19.64 -17.62
N LEU A 38 -8.14 -18.49 -17.17
CA LEU A 38 -8.70 -17.18 -17.47
C LEU A 38 -8.49 -16.77 -18.95
N ALA A 39 -7.35 -17.14 -19.54
CA ALA A 39 -7.09 -16.94 -20.98
C ALA A 39 -8.03 -17.79 -21.85
N ASP A 40 -8.33 -19.03 -21.43
CA ASP A 40 -9.32 -19.88 -22.09
C ASP A 40 -10.72 -19.27 -22.01
N ILE A 41 -11.13 -18.72 -20.86
CA ILE A 41 -12.40 -18.00 -20.72
C ILE A 41 -12.43 -16.80 -21.66
N VAL A 42 -11.36 -16.00 -21.72
CA VAL A 42 -11.24 -14.84 -22.61
C VAL A 42 -11.36 -15.27 -24.09
N THR A 43 -10.77 -16.40 -24.46
CA THR A 43 -10.69 -16.85 -25.85
C THR A 43 -11.94 -17.58 -26.31
N GLN A 44 -12.54 -18.43 -25.45
CA GLN A 44 -13.62 -19.33 -25.83
C GLN A 44 -15.02 -18.79 -25.54
N SER A 45 -15.16 -17.88 -24.56
CA SER A 45 -16.47 -17.31 -24.22
C SER A 45 -16.95 -16.29 -25.24
N GLN A 46 -18.26 -16.08 -25.33
CA GLN A 46 -18.80 -14.95 -26.08
C GLN A 46 -18.29 -13.64 -25.46
N PRO A 47 -17.56 -12.78 -26.20
CA PRO A 47 -17.06 -11.52 -25.64
C PRO A 47 -18.24 -10.56 -25.41
N ARG A 48 -18.08 -9.68 -24.50
CA ARG A 48 -18.94 -8.67 -23.87
C ARG A 48 -19.03 -8.94 -22.37
N PHE A 49 -17.88 -9.17 -21.74
CA PHE A 49 -17.84 -9.37 -20.30
C PHE A 49 -16.60 -8.73 -19.69
N ALA A 50 -16.65 -8.56 -18.39
CA ALA A 50 -15.52 -8.11 -17.60
C ALA A 50 -15.13 -9.16 -16.56
N ILE A 51 -13.83 -9.43 -16.48
CA ILE A 51 -13.20 -10.21 -15.41
C ILE A 51 -12.69 -9.23 -14.37
N GLY A 52 -13.13 -9.38 -13.12
CA GLY A 52 -12.55 -8.66 -11.99
C GLY A 52 -11.56 -9.54 -11.26
N ILE A 53 -10.28 -9.16 -11.24
CA ILE A 53 -9.24 -9.81 -10.44
C ILE A 53 -9.13 -9.05 -9.13
N PHE A 54 -9.72 -9.61 -8.07
CA PHE A 54 -9.78 -9.00 -6.75
C PHE A 54 -8.62 -9.45 -5.87
N GLY A 55 -8.05 -8.52 -5.14
CA GLY A 55 -6.99 -8.82 -4.18
C GLY A 55 -6.43 -7.55 -3.56
N LYS A 56 -5.88 -7.68 -2.36
CA LYS A 56 -5.25 -6.56 -1.66
C LYS A 56 -4.05 -6.02 -2.42
N TRP A 57 -3.62 -4.83 -2.08
CA TRP A 57 -2.43 -4.21 -2.66
C TRP A 57 -1.19 -5.11 -2.41
N GLY A 58 -0.41 -5.38 -3.45
CA GLY A 58 0.76 -6.26 -3.38
C GLY A 58 0.48 -7.76 -3.52
N SER A 59 -0.79 -8.19 -3.70
CA SER A 59 -1.17 -9.60 -3.83
C SER A 59 -0.77 -10.27 -5.16
N GLY A 60 -0.26 -9.49 -6.15
CA GLY A 60 0.17 -10.04 -7.44
C GLY A 60 -0.86 -9.92 -8.58
N LYS A 61 -1.90 -9.07 -8.45
CA LYS A 61 -2.90 -8.81 -9.52
C LYS A 61 -2.24 -8.53 -10.87
N THR A 62 -1.32 -7.56 -10.92
CA THR A 62 -0.58 -7.17 -12.12
C THR A 62 0.20 -8.34 -12.72
N THR A 63 0.83 -9.16 -11.88
CA THR A 63 1.57 -10.37 -12.32
C THR A 63 0.63 -11.36 -13.01
N LEU A 64 -0.54 -11.64 -12.43
CA LEU A 64 -1.53 -12.52 -13.03
C LEU A 64 -2.07 -11.95 -14.36
N MET A 65 -2.36 -10.65 -14.41
CA MET A 65 -2.84 -9.97 -15.63
C MET A 65 -1.81 -10.03 -16.75
N HIS A 66 -0.52 -9.83 -16.45
CA HIS A 66 0.55 -9.99 -17.44
C HIS A 66 0.67 -11.44 -17.91
N GLU A 67 0.51 -12.42 -17.02
CA GLU A 67 0.55 -13.83 -17.40
C GLU A 67 -0.62 -14.21 -18.28
N ILE A 68 -1.84 -13.76 -18.00
CA ILE A 68 -3.00 -13.91 -18.87
C ILE A 68 -2.70 -13.30 -20.25
N SER A 69 -2.21 -12.06 -20.29
CA SER A 69 -1.90 -11.36 -21.54
C SER A 69 -0.90 -12.12 -22.42
N ARG A 70 0.11 -12.78 -21.82
CA ARG A 70 1.12 -13.58 -22.55
C ARG A 70 0.55 -14.87 -23.17
N LYS A 71 -0.56 -15.38 -22.63
CA LYS A 71 -1.21 -16.61 -23.08
C LYS A 71 -2.26 -16.37 -24.17
N LEU A 72 -2.63 -15.12 -24.42
CA LEU A 72 -3.60 -14.78 -25.47
C LEU A 72 -2.98 -14.88 -26.85
N ALA A 73 -3.76 -15.38 -27.82
CA ALA A 73 -3.35 -15.56 -29.20
C ALA A 73 -3.07 -14.22 -29.92
N PRO A 74 -1.82 -13.90 -30.28
CA PRO A 74 -1.48 -12.59 -30.85
C PRO A 74 -2.03 -12.41 -32.27
N GLU A 75 -2.44 -13.49 -32.94
CA GLU A 75 -2.98 -13.47 -34.32
C GLU A 75 -4.39 -12.89 -34.38
N THR A 76 -5.16 -13.05 -33.31
CA THR A 76 -6.59 -12.72 -33.28
C THR A 76 -6.98 -11.77 -32.13
N ILE A 77 -6.08 -11.56 -31.17
CA ILE A 77 -6.38 -10.78 -29.98
C ILE A 77 -5.46 -9.57 -29.91
N VAL A 78 -6.07 -8.38 -29.84
CA VAL A 78 -5.39 -7.12 -29.50
C VAL A 78 -5.39 -6.97 -27.99
N THR A 79 -4.22 -6.92 -27.37
CA THR A 79 -4.07 -6.67 -25.95
C THR A 79 -3.78 -5.19 -25.69
N VAL A 80 -4.56 -4.58 -24.81
CA VAL A 80 -4.45 -3.17 -24.42
C VAL A 80 -4.08 -3.10 -22.95
N GLN A 81 -3.01 -2.38 -22.60
CA GLN A 81 -2.60 -2.17 -21.20
C GLN A 81 -2.94 -0.74 -20.79
N PHE A 82 -3.92 -0.59 -19.92
CA PHE A 82 -4.37 0.71 -19.43
C PHE A 82 -4.08 0.84 -17.93
N VAL A 83 -3.17 1.74 -17.59
CA VAL A 83 -2.79 2.04 -16.20
C VAL A 83 -3.54 3.28 -15.74
N ALA A 84 -4.64 3.08 -15.02
CA ALA A 84 -5.63 4.12 -14.75
C ALA A 84 -5.07 5.36 -14.03
N TRP A 85 -4.22 5.16 -13.01
CA TRP A 85 -3.68 6.27 -12.19
C TRP A 85 -2.80 7.26 -12.97
N ARG A 86 -2.22 6.87 -14.10
CA ARG A 86 -1.42 7.77 -14.95
C ARG A 86 -2.23 8.93 -15.52
N TYR A 87 -3.53 8.71 -15.66
CA TYR A 87 -4.47 9.63 -16.30
C TYR A 87 -5.42 10.27 -15.30
N GLU A 88 -5.17 10.15 -14.00
CA GLU A 88 -6.05 10.62 -12.92
C GLU A 88 -6.39 12.12 -13.01
N ARG A 89 -5.50 12.92 -13.61
CA ARG A 89 -5.67 14.38 -13.77
C ARG A 89 -6.40 14.77 -15.05
N GLU A 90 -6.72 13.82 -15.91
CA GLU A 90 -7.46 14.08 -17.14
C GLU A 90 -8.94 14.31 -16.82
N GLU A 91 -9.51 15.36 -17.44
CA GLU A 91 -10.91 15.76 -17.23
C GLU A 91 -11.90 14.65 -17.70
N HIS A 92 -11.52 13.90 -18.75
CA HIS A 92 -12.33 12.86 -19.37
C HIS A 92 -11.52 11.57 -19.57
N LEU A 93 -11.58 10.65 -18.63
CA LEU A 93 -10.82 9.40 -18.65
C LEU A 93 -11.16 8.46 -19.83
N ILE A 94 -12.28 8.68 -20.52
CA ILE A 94 -12.61 7.96 -21.76
C ILE A 94 -11.61 8.27 -22.89
N VAL A 95 -11.05 9.49 -22.94
CA VAL A 95 -10.14 9.90 -24.02
C VAL A 95 -8.82 9.15 -23.95
N PRO A 96 -8.06 9.12 -22.84
CA PRO A 96 -6.85 8.31 -22.73
C PRO A 96 -7.11 6.81 -22.88
N LEU A 97 -8.28 6.30 -22.46
CA LEU A 97 -8.63 4.90 -22.72
C LEU A 97 -8.77 4.60 -24.22
N LEU A 98 -9.48 5.46 -24.97
CA LEU A 98 -9.61 5.35 -26.42
C LEU A 98 -8.25 5.50 -27.13
N ASP A 99 -7.39 6.39 -26.66
CA ASP A 99 -6.06 6.59 -27.24
C ASP A 99 -5.18 5.37 -27.04
N THR A 100 -5.18 4.79 -25.84
CA THR A 100 -4.46 3.54 -25.56
C THR A 100 -4.98 2.38 -26.44
N ILE A 101 -6.30 2.28 -26.63
CA ILE A 101 -6.88 1.28 -27.55
C ILE A 101 -6.42 1.54 -28.99
N ARG A 102 -6.41 2.80 -29.44
CA ARG A 102 -5.96 3.19 -30.78
C ARG A 102 -4.49 2.81 -31.02
N GLU A 103 -3.62 3.14 -30.07
CA GLU A 103 -2.20 2.80 -30.15
C GLU A 103 -2.00 1.29 -30.21
N ALA A 104 -2.66 0.52 -29.35
CA ALA A 104 -2.59 -0.94 -29.38
C ALA A 104 -3.06 -1.55 -30.70
N LEU A 105 -4.11 -0.99 -31.32
CA LEU A 105 -4.58 -1.40 -32.65
C LEU A 105 -3.54 -1.11 -33.73
N LEU A 106 -2.85 0.03 -33.68
CA LEU A 106 -1.79 0.39 -34.63
C LEU A 106 -0.59 -0.54 -34.46
N GLU A 107 -0.09 -0.72 -33.25
CA GLU A 107 1.02 -1.63 -32.93
C GLU A 107 0.71 -3.07 -33.37
N TRP A 108 -0.50 -3.55 -33.08
CA TRP A 108 -0.93 -4.90 -33.51
C TRP A 108 -0.96 -5.00 -35.02
N SER A 109 -1.33 -3.94 -35.75
CA SER A 109 -1.34 -3.93 -37.24
C SER A 109 0.06 -4.00 -37.86
N GLU A 110 1.11 -3.70 -37.08
CA GLU A 110 2.51 -3.75 -37.53
C GLU A 110 3.17 -5.10 -37.26
N ARG A 111 2.55 -5.94 -36.42
CA ARG A 111 3.04 -7.30 -36.14
C ARG A 111 2.87 -8.22 -37.34
N ASN A 112 3.63 -9.31 -37.35
CA ASN A 112 3.61 -10.30 -38.45
C ASN A 112 2.57 -11.40 -38.25
N GLU A 113 2.13 -11.64 -37.01
CA GLU A 113 1.21 -12.71 -36.64
C GLU A 113 -0.20 -12.54 -37.24
N PRO A 114 -0.81 -11.33 -37.24
CA PRO A 114 -2.14 -11.15 -37.84
C PRO A 114 -2.12 -11.23 -39.38
N SER A 115 -3.22 -11.70 -39.96
CA SER A 115 -3.40 -11.69 -41.40
C SER A 115 -3.40 -10.28 -42.02
N ASN A 116 -3.10 -10.15 -43.31
CA ASN A 116 -3.09 -8.85 -43.98
C ASN A 116 -4.43 -8.13 -43.90
N ASP A 117 -5.55 -8.85 -44.01
CA ASP A 117 -6.88 -8.26 -43.86
C ASP A 117 -7.16 -7.82 -42.45
N ALA A 118 -6.75 -8.57 -41.45
CA ALA A 118 -6.86 -8.20 -40.04
C ALA A 118 -6.05 -6.94 -39.73
N ARG A 119 -4.80 -6.84 -40.22
CA ARG A 119 -3.96 -5.64 -40.09
C ARG A 119 -4.59 -4.41 -40.72
N ARG A 120 -5.15 -4.55 -41.93
CA ARG A 120 -5.86 -3.47 -42.63
C ARG A 120 -7.10 -3.00 -41.84
N LEU A 121 -7.86 -3.96 -41.30
CA LEU A 121 -9.04 -3.65 -40.47
C LEU A 121 -8.65 -2.93 -39.19
N SER A 122 -7.58 -3.36 -38.51
CA SER A 122 -7.05 -2.73 -37.32
C SER A 122 -6.70 -1.26 -37.55
N ARG A 123 -5.95 -0.95 -38.63
CA ARG A 123 -5.60 0.44 -38.99
C ARG A 123 -6.84 1.30 -39.24
N LYS A 124 -7.82 0.78 -40.01
CA LYS A 124 -9.07 1.50 -40.22
C LYS A 124 -9.85 1.79 -38.94
N THR A 125 -9.85 0.83 -38.03
CA THR A 125 -10.50 0.99 -36.73
C THR A 125 -9.77 2.04 -35.90
N ALA A 126 -8.44 1.99 -35.85
CA ALA A 126 -7.62 3.00 -35.16
C ALA A 126 -7.83 4.42 -35.71
N GLU A 127 -7.90 4.58 -37.04
CA GLU A 127 -8.22 5.87 -37.67
C GLU A 127 -9.58 6.41 -37.24
N LYS A 128 -10.61 5.55 -37.21
CA LYS A 128 -11.96 5.94 -36.77
C LYS A 128 -11.99 6.29 -35.29
N VAL A 129 -11.26 5.57 -34.44
CA VAL A 129 -11.10 5.91 -33.01
C VAL A 129 -10.47 7.29 -32.86
N GLY A 130 -9.39 7.57 -33.59
CA GLY A 130 -8.72 8.87 -33.60
C GLY A 130 -9.65 10.03 -34.00
N LEU A 131 -10.48 9.83 -35.04
CA LEU A 131 -11.47 10.82 -35.44
C LEU A 131 -12.51 11.10 -34.37
N VAL A 132 -13.01 10.05 -33.69
CA VAL A 132 -13.96 10.19 -32.60
C VAL A 132 -13.35 10.89 -31.40
N MET A 133 -12.13 10.53 -31.02
CA MET A 133 -11.38 11.21 -29.94
C MET A 133 -11.21 12.71 -30.22
N HIS A 134 -10.74 13.04 -31.42
CA HIS A 134 -10.60 14.44 -31.82
C HIS A 134 -11.92 15.18 -31.73
N ALA A 135 -13.01 14.55 -32.13
CA ALA A 135 -14.34 15.14 -32.04
C ALA A 135 -14.82 15.32 -30.59
N ILE A 136 -14.51 14.39 -29.68
CA ILE A 136 -14.81 14.51 -28.24
C ILE A 136 -14.04 15.69 -27.64
N VAL A 137 -12.75 15.81 -27.91
CA VAL A 137 -11.89 16.87 -27.37
C VAL A 137 -12.24 18.24 -27.94
N SER A 138 -12.53 18.33 -29.24
CA SER A 138 -12.85 19.61 -29.92
C SER A 138 -14.30 20.05 -29.77
N GLY A 139 -15.19 19.23 -29.24
CA GLY A 139 -16.64 19.49 -29.20
C GLY A 139 -17.28 19.60 -30.60
N ALA A 140 -16.58 19.10 -31.65
CA ALA A 140 -17.03 19.17 -33.03
C ALA A 140 -17.99 18.02 -33.38
N SER A 141 -19.04 18.30 -34.15
CA SER A 141 -19.98 17.25 -34.59
C SER A 141 -19.41 16.44 -35.77
N ILE A 142 -19.40 15.11 -35.64
CA ILE A 142 -19.06 14.20 -36.73
C ILE A 142 -20.27 14.06 -37.67
N LYS A 143 -20.12 14.46 -38.93
CA LYS A 143 -21.09 14.09 -39.98
C LYS A 143 -20.73 12.70 -40.48
N VAL A 144 -21.51 11.70 -40.10
CA VAL A 144 -21.43 10.35 -40.69
C VAL A 144 -22.14 10.41 -42.05
N GLY A 145 -21.36 10.57 -43.09
CA GLY A 145 -21.85 10.47 -44.49
C GLY A 145 -21.97 9.02 -44.92
N VAL A 146 -22.73 8.81 -46.03
CA VAL A 146 -23.00 7.56 -46.72
C VAL A 146 -21.72 6.76 -47.01
N PRO A 147 -21.78 5.40 -47.11
CA PRO A 147 -20.60 4.54 -47.23
C PRO A 147 -19.69 4.93 -48.42
N GLY A 148 -18.49 5.40 -48.12
CA GLY A 148 -17.44 5.69 -49.08
C GLY A 148 -16.79 7.08 -49.03
N ALA A 149 -17.32 8.05 -48.34
CA ALA A 149 -16.74 9.38 -48.23
C ALA A 149 -16.74 9.88 -46.77
N VAL A 150 -15.58 9.85 -46.11
CA VAL A 150 -15.31 10.61 -44.91
C VAL A 150 -14.67 11.91 -45.38
N ASP A 151 -15.47 12.94 -45.57
CA ASP A 151 -14.95 14.29 -45.89
C ASP A 151 -14.85 15.05 -44.55
N VAL A 152 -13.65 15.14 -44.01
CA VAL A 152 -13.31 15.95 -42.83
C VAL A 152 -12.76 17.30 -43.33
N SER A 153 -13.64 18.22 -43.58
CA SER A 153 -13.21 19.61 -43.82
C SER A 153 -13.02 20.31 -42.49
N PHE A 154 -11.79 20.61 -42.14
CA PHE A 154 -11.39 21.34 -40.95
C PHE A 154 -11.41 22.86 -41.25
N ASP A 155 -12.28 23.60 -40.56
CA ASP A 155 -12.25 25.05 -40.54
C ASP A 155 -12.31 25.53 -39.08
N ALA A 156 -11.15 25.88 -38.53
CA ALA A 156 -10.98 26.34 -37.14
C ALA A 156 -11.80 27.61 -36.80
N ASN A 157 -12.19 28.39 -37.79
CA ASN A 157 -13.03 29.59 -37.60
C ASN A 157 -14.52 29.26 -37.46
N LYS A 158 -14.96 28.04 -37.90
CA LYS A 158 -16.33 27.59 -37.72
C LYS A 158 -16.61 26.96 -36.34
N ALA A 159 -15.61 26.56 -35.61
CA ALA A 159 -15.78 25.97 -34.26
C ALA A 159 -16.28 27.02 -33.25
N LEU A 160 -15.80 28.26 -33.33
CA LEU A 160 -16.26 29.40 -32.51
C LEU A 160 -17.67 29.85 -32.89
N ASP A 161 -18.02 29.83 -34.19
CA ASP A 161 -19.34 30.23 -34.68
C ASP A 161 -20.43 29.19 -34.38
N THR A 162 -20.02 27.90 -34.28
CA THR A 162 -20.93 26.78 -33.92
C THR A 162 -21.38 26.86 -32.45
N HIS A 163 -20.50 27.30 -31.54
CA HIS A 163 -20.86 27.52 -30.13
C HIS A 163 -21.91 28.66 -29.96
N GLN A 164 -21.82 29.68 -30.80
CA GLN A 164 -22.82 30.76 -30.80
C GLN A 164 -24.14 30.36 -31.48
N ARG A 165 -24.08 29.50 -32.50
CA ARG A 165 -25.27 28.98 -33.21
C ARG A 165 -26.04 27.96 -32.36
N LEU A 166 -25.35 27.12 -31.56
CA LEU A 166 -26.00 26.18 -30.63
C LEU A 166 -26.74 26.91 -29.50
N ARG A 167 -26.31 28.12 -29.13
CA ARG A 167 -27.07 28.97 -28.20
C ARG A 167 -28.33 29.58 -28.83
N LYS A 168 -28.35 29.84 -30.16
CA LYS A 168 -29.50 30.40 -30.88
C LYS A 168 -30.49 29.36 -31.40
N ALA A 169 -30.08 28.08 -31.55
CA ALA A 169 -30.94 26.99 -32.03
C ALA A 169 -31.84 26.38 -30.93
N LYS A 170 -32.04 27.08 -29.81
CA LYS A 170 -32.96 26.63 -28.73
C LYS A 170 -34.45 26.78 -29.11
N ASP A 171 -34.78 27.41 -30.25
CA ASP A 171 -36.13 27.73 -30.61
C ASP A 171 -36.70 27.00 -31.84
N GLU A 172 -35.98 26.05 -32.46
CA GLU A 172 -36.56 25.27 -33.55
C GLU A 172 -36.49 23.75 -33.24
N ALA A 173 -37.67 23.17 -33.17
CA ALA A 173 -37.94 21.78 -32.79
C ALA A 173 -37.35 20.72 -33.74
N ARG A 174 -36.04 20.58 -33.76
CA ARG A 174 -35.31 19.34 -34.10
C ARG A 174 -34.37 19.04 -32.97
N VAL A 175 -34.76 18.06 -32.13
CA VAL A 175 -33.89 17.54 -31.08
C VAL A 175 -32.52 17.21 -31.71
N PRO A 176 -31.42 17.92 -31.40
CA PRO A 176 -30.12 17.58 -31.90
C PRO A 176 -29.81 16.17 -31.37
N ARG A 177 -29.57 15.22 -32.26
CA ARG A 177 -29.02 13.92 -31.82
C ARG A 177 -27.77 14.23 -31.01
N SER A 178 -27.73 13.78 -29.76
CA SER A 178 -26.62 14.02 -28.87
C SER A 178 -25.32 13.71 -29.63
N PHE A 179 -24.40 14.65 -29.65
CA PHE A 179 -23.06 14.49 -30.24
C PHE A 179 -22.40 13.19 -29.77
N TYR A 180 -22.52 12.88 -28.47
CA TYR A 180 -22.08 11.64 -27.88
C TYR A 180 -22.70 10.41 -28.53
N HIS A 181 -23.99 10.42 -28.83
CA HIS A 181 -24.67 9.28 -29.47
C HIS A 181 -24.08 8.97 -30.86
N ALA A 182 -23.80 9.99 -31.67
CA ALA A 182 -23.19 9.83 -32.99
C ALA A 182 -21.74 9.28 -32.90
N SER A 183 -20.98 9.78 -31.97
CA SER A 183 -19.59 9.35 -31.72
C SER A 183 -19.53 7.90 -31.23
N PHE A 184 -20.37 7.52 -30.26
CA PHE A 184 -20.45 6.14 -29.78
C PHE A 184 -20.97 5.18 -30.83
N LYS A 185 -21.92 5.60 -31.67
CA LYS A 185 -22.36 4.79 -32.79
C LYS A 185 -21.20 4.50 -33.77
N ALA A 186 -20.42 5.55 -34.12
CA ALA A 186 -19.27 5.40 -35.01
C ALA A 186 -18.18 4.47 -34.43
N LEU A 187 -17.94 4.52 -33.10
CA LEU A 187 -17.05 3.61 -32.39
C LEU A 187 -17.59 2.17 -32.42
N ASN A 188 -18.88 2.00 -32.07
CA ASN A 188 -19.53 0.69 -32.08
C ASN A 188 -19.43 0.04 -33.47
N ASP A 189 -19.76 0.78 -34.54
CA ASP A 189 -19.70 0.30 -35.91
C ASP A 189 -18.26 -0.07 -36.32
N ALA A 190 -17.26 0.71 -35.89
CA ALA A 190 -15.84 0.45 -36.16
C ALA A 190 -15.35 -0.83 -35.48
N PHE A 191 -15.64 -0.97 -34.19
CA PHE A 191 -15.22 -2.12 -33.40
C PHE A 191 -15.98 -3.40 -33.79
N THR A 192 -17.27 -3.31 -34.11
CA THR A 192 -18.06 -4.43 -34.62
C THR A 192 -17.48 -4.93 -35.98
N GLN A 193 -17.11 -4.00 -36.86
CA GLN A 193 -16.46 -4.36 -38.14
C GLN A 193 -15.08 -5.02 -37.90
N PHE A 194 -14.32 -4.58 -36.91
CA PHE A 194 -13.06 -5.19 -36.52
C PHE A 194 -13.26 -6.59 -35.94
N ALA A 195 -14.17 -6.76 -35.00
CA ALA A 195 -14.41 -8.04 -34.35
C ALA A 195 -14.96 -9.11 -35.30
N GLY A 196 -15.75 -8.74 -36.33
CA GLY A 196 -16.42 -9.68 -37.23
C GLY A 196 -17.81 -10.07 -36.74
N PRO A 197 -18.30 -11.27 -37.08
CA PRO A 197 -19.68 -11.69 -36.78
C PRO A 197 -19.97 -11.69 -35.28
N GLU A 198 -21.11 -11.14 -34.90
CA GLU A 198 -21.49 -10.93 -33.48
C GLU A 198 -21.52 -12.22 -32.65
N LYS A 199 -21.98 -13.33 -33.24
CA LYS A 199 -22.11 -14.63 -32.54
C LYS A 199 -20.79 -15.37 -32.37
N GLN A 200 -19.85 -15.16 -33.29
CA GLN A 200 -18.50 -15.76 -33.27
C GLN A 200 -17.50 -14.70 -33.75
N PRO A 201 -17.08 -13.77 -32.92
CA PRO A 201 -16.12 -12.78 -33.33
C PRO A 201 -14.77 -13.44 -33.63
N GLU A 202 -14.24 -13.10 -34.81
CA GLU A 202 -12.95 -13.59 -35.28
C GLU A 202 -11.77 -12.95 -34.54
N ARG A 203 -12.00 -11.72 -34.07
CA ARG A 203 -10.99 -10.91 -33.38
C ARG A 203 -11.54 -10.32 -32.11
N ARG A 204 -10.66 -10.11 -31.12
CA ARG A 204 -11.01 -9.55 -29.81
C ARG A 204 -10.08 -8.41 -29.44
N ILE A 205 -10.59 -7.51 -28.62
CA ILE A 205 -9.83 -6.47 -27.93
C ILE A 205 -9.95 -6.76 -26.44
N VAL A 206 -8.84 -7.09 -25.82
CA VAL A 206 -8.76 -7.40 -24.39
C VAL A 206 -8.07 -6.24 -23.70
N VAL A 207 -8.82 -5.51 -22.89
CA VAL A 207 -8.33 -4.34 -22.18
C VAL A 207 -8.01 -4.73 -20.74
N PHE A 208 -6.73 -4.68 -20.39
CA PHE A 208 -6.25 -4.85 -19.04
C PHE A 208 -6.21 -3.49 -18.36
N VAL A 209 -7.00 -3.33 -17.27
CA VAL A 209 -7.07 -2.10 -16.48
C VAL A 209 -6.40 -2.36 -15.14
N ASP A 210 -5.29 -1.70 -14.89
CA ASP A 210 -4.49 -1.89 -13.68
C ASP A 210 -4.37 -0.61 -12.85
N ASP A 211 -3.92 -0.76 -11.59
CA ASP A 211 -3.68 0.33 -10.65
C ASP A 211 -4.91 1.24 -10.40
N LEU A 212 -6.11 0.69 -10.50
CA LEU A 212 -7.35 1.41 -10.24
C LEU A 212 -7.49 1.78 -8.75
N ASP A 213 -6.87 0.98 -7.88
CA ASP A 213 -6.79 1.17 -6.44
C ASP A 213 -5.86 2.31 -6.00
N ARG A 214 -5.05 2.86 -6.93
CA ARG A 214 -4.23 4.04 -6.69
C ARG A 214 -4.92 5.36 -7.06
N CYS A 215 -6.02 5.29 -7.80
CA CYS A 215 -6.77 6.46 -8.20
C CYS A 215 -7.58 7.03 -7.04
N LEU A 216 -7.85 8.34 -7.10
CA LEU A 216 -8.88 8.94 -6.27
C LEU A 216 -10.23 8.22 -6.51
N PRO A 217 -11.09 8.14 -5.48
CA PRO A 217 -12.36 7.43 -5.57
C PRO A 217 -13.21 7.83 -6.78
N GLU A 218 -13.31 9.12 -7.06
CA GLU A 218 -14.11 9.65 -8.16
C GLU A 218 -13.54 9.24 -9.52
N SER A 219 -12.20 9.28 -9.67
CA SER A 219 -11.50 8.90 -10.91
C SER A 219 -11.61 7.39 -11.17
N ALA A 220 -11.46 6.55 -10.14
CA ALA A 220 -11.66 5.11 -10.24
C ALA A 220 -13.07 4.78 -10.75
N LEU A 221 -14.09 5.46 -10.23
CA LEU A 221 -15.46 5.27 -10.66
C LEU A 221 -15.70 5.74 -12.11
N GLN A 222 -15.09 6.86 -12.53
CA GLN A 222 -15.16 7.34 -13.91
C GLN A 222 -14.54 6.35 -14.90
N VAL A 223 -13.44 5.67 -14.55
CA VAL A 223 -12.87 4.59 -15.37
C VAL A 223 -13.88 3.46 -15.53
N ILE A 224 -14.48 2.98 -14.44
CA ILE A 224 -15.48 1.92 -14.47
C ILE A 224 -16.73 2.34 -15.29
N GLU A 225 -17.18 3.58 -15.14
CA GLU A 225 -18.30 4.12 -15.93
C GLU A 225 -17.92 4.23 -17.43
N SER A 226 -16.68 4.61 -17.74
CA SER A 226 -16.18 4.63 -19.12
C SER A 226 -16.13 3.25 -19.75
N MET A 227 -15.74 2.22 -18.99
CA MET A 227 -15.72 0.83 -19.46
C MET A 227 -17.12 0.33 -19.84
N LYS A 228 -18.17 0.74 -19.11
CA LYS A 228 -19.55 0.35 -19.42
C LYS A 228 -19.99 0.72 -20.82
N LEU A 229 -19.43 1.78 -21.39
CA LEU A 229 -19.74 2.21 -22.76
C LEU A 229 -19.31 1.19 -23.83
N PHE A 230 -18.36 0.30 -23.47
CA PHE A 230 -17.84 -0.74 -24.37
C PHE A 230 -18.46 -2.12 -24.12
N PHE A 231 -19.22 -2.31 -23.03
CA PHE A 231 -19.74 -3.63 -22.67
C PHE A 231 -20.74 -4.19 -23.71
N ASP A 232 -21.41 -3.32 -24.46
CA ASP A 232 -22.31 -3.74 -25.52
C ASP A 232 -21.62 -3.92 -26.89
N ILE A 233 -20.32 -3.62 -27.00
CA ILE A 233 -19.58 -3.70 -28.25
C ILE A 233 -19.03 -5.12 -28.44
N PRO A 234 -19.35 -5.80 -29.58
CA PRO A 234 -18.84 -7.12 -29.86
C PRO A 234 -17.30 -7.14 -29.87
N GLY A 235 -16.72 -8.19 -29.32
CA GLY A 235 -15.28 -8.40 -29.34
C GLY A 235 -14.53 -7.80 -28.15
N PHE A 236 -15.16 -7.00 -27.27
CA PHE A 236 -14.50 -6.45 -26.09
C PHE A 236 -14.56 -7.40 -24.89
N VAL A 237 -13.41 -7.51 -24.21
CA VAL A 237 -13.27 -8.14 -22.89
C VAL A 237 -12.42 -7.21 -22.02
N PHE A 238 -12.86 -6.98 -20.80
CA PHE A 238 -12.08 -6.24 -19.81
C PHE A 238 -11.54 -7.19 -18.75
N VAL A 239 -10.27 -7.01 -18.38
CA VAL A 239 -9.63 -7.68 -17.25
C VAL A 239 -9.14 -6.59 -16.31
N VAL A 240 -9.75 -6.48 -15.13
CA VAL A 240 -9.55 -5.35 -14.22
C VAL A 240 -8.97 -5.83 -12.92
N GLY A 241 -7.79 -5.31 -12.57
CA GLY A 241 -7.17 -5.53 -11.27
C GLY A 241 -7.62 -4.48 -10.26
N LEU A 242 -8.24 -4.90 -9.15
CA LEU A 242 -8.76 -3.97 -8.16
C LEU A 242 -8.81 -4.58 -6.75
N ASP A 243 -8.81 -3.69 -5.75
CA ASP A 243 -9.09 -4.05 -4.37
C ASP A 243 -10.60 -3.88 -4.11
N ARG A 244 -11.26 -4.95 -3.65
CA ARG A 244 -12.70 -4.97 -3.39
C ARG A 244 -13.11 -3.91 -2.38
N ASP A 245 -12.37 -3.78 -1.28
CA ASP A 245 -12.66 -2.83 -0.21
C ASP A 245 -12.59 -1.37 -0.68
N ILE A 246 -11.70 -1.08 -1.63
CA ILE A 246 -11.57 0.26 -2.21
C ILE A 246 -12.79 0.57 -3.07
N VAL A 247 -13.20 -0.35 -3.96
CA VAL A 247 -14.36 -0.15 -4.81
C VAL A 247 -15.64 0.02 -3.99
N GLU A 248 -15.81 -0.79 -2.95
CA GLU A 248 -16.97 -0.68 -2.06
C GLU A 248 -17.00 0.68 -1.34
N ARG A 249 -15.86 1.17 -0.85
CA ARG A 249 -15.75 2.52 -0.25
C ARG A 249 -16.10 3.62 -1.24
N VAL A 250 -15.59 3.53 -2.48
CA VAL A 250 -15.85 4.50 -3.55
C VAL A 250 -17.34 4.56 -3.89
N VAL A 251 -17.96 3.40 -4.09
CA VAL A 251 -19.40 3.30 -4.40
C VAL A 251 -20.23 3.84 -3.23
N ASN A 252 -19.88 3.44 -2.00
CA ASN A 252 -20.58 3.88 -0.81
C ASN A 252 -20.43 5.40 -0.56
N SER A 253 -19.31 6.02 -0.90
CA SER A 253 -19.13 7.48 -0.77
C SER A 253 -20.04 8.25 -1.72
N LYS A 254 -20.15 7.81 -2.98
CA LYS A 254 -21.02 8.46 -3.99
C LYS A 254 -22.50 8.38 -3.62
N PHE A 255 -22.94 7.25 -3.07
CA PHE A 255 -24.35 7.08 -2.68
C PHE A 255 -24.69 7.72 -1.33
N ARG A 256 -23.70 7.97 -0.45
CA ARG A 256 -23.88 8.73 0.79
C ARG A 256 -24.25 10.19 0.56
N THR A 257 -23.71 10.80 -0.47
CA THR A 257 -23.98 12.21 -0.81
C THR A 257 -25.36 12.41 -1.44
N ALA A 258 -26.00 11.35 -1.94
CA ALA A 258 -27.31 11.42 -2.57
C ALA A 258 -28.48 11.31 -1.57
N ASP A 259 -28.30 10.59 -0.46
CA ASP A 259 -29.37 10.35 0.54
C ASP A 259 -28.97 10.95 1.90
N GLY A 260 -29.33 12.20 2.10
CA GLY A 260 -28.99 13.00 3.30
C GLY A 260 -29.62 12.56 4.63
N ASN A 261 -30.31 11.41 4.72
CA ASN A 261 -30.89 10.88 5.95
C ASN A 261 -31.02 9.34 5.87
N GLY A 262 -30.26 8.59 6.64
CA GLY A 262 -30.51 7.15 6.76
C GLY A 262 -29.50 6.41 7.64
N ASP A 263 -29.91 6.05 8.83
CA ASP A 263 -29.34 5.00 9.67
C ASP A 263 -29.30 3.66 8.92
N GLY A 264 -28.13 3.14 8.63
CA GLY A 264 -28.02 1.82 8.03
C GLY A 264 -26.63 1.48 7.49
N ALA A 265 -25.65 1.23 8.37
CA ALA A 265 -24.36 0.70 7.94
C ALA A 265 -24.48 -0.64 7.19
N SER A 266 -25.52 -1.42 7.46
CA SER A 266 -25.81 -2.71 6.84
C SER A 266 -26.29 -2.60 5.38
N ASP A 267 -27.17 -1.64 5.06
CA ASP A 267 -27.67 -1.45 3.70
C ASP A 267 -26.62 -0.91 2.72
N LYS A 268 -25.60 -0.23 3.23
CA LYS A 268 -24.52 0.40 2.42
C LYS A 268 -23.50 -0.62 1.93
N LEU A 269 -23.19 -1.64 2.73
CA LEU A 269 -22.33 -2.76 2.33
C LEU A 269 -22.94 -3.59 1.18
N VAL A 270 -24.26 -3.70 1.16
CA VAL A 270 -25.01 -4.42 0.11
C VAL A 270 -24.89 -3.70 -1.23
N LEU A 271 -24.94 -2.36 -1.25
CA LEU A 271 -24.88 -1.56 -2.49
C LEU A 271 -23.54 -1.68 -3.23
N GLY A 272 -22.40 -1.64 -2.51
CA GLY A 272 -21.06 -1.78 -3.12
C GLY A 272 -20.85 -3.15 -3.76
N ASN A 273 -21.23 -4.21 -3.06
CA ASN A 273 -21.10 -5.58 -3.53
C ASN A 273 -22.03 -5.88 -4.73
N GLU A 274 -23.26 -5.36 -4.71
CA GLU A 274 -24.18 -5.47 -5.84
C GLU A 274 -23.69 -4.70 -7.08
N TYR A 275 -23.06 -3.56 -6.88
CA TYR A 275 -22.47 -2.79 -7.97
C TYR A 275 -21.35 -3.57 -8.65
N ILE A 276 -20.45 -4.18 -7.86
CA ILE A 276 -19.38 -5.05 -8.37
C ILE A 276 -19.96 -6.21 -9.18
N LYS A 277 -20.99 -6.91 -8.67
CA LYS A 277 -21.65 -8.03 -9.36
C LYS A 277 -22.31 -7.63 -10.68
N LYS A 278 -22.78 -6.39 -10.80
CA LYS A 278 -23.37 -5.87 -12.04
C LYS A 278 -22.33 -5.54 -13.12
N ILE A 279 -21.09 -5.25 -12.72
CA ILE A 279 -20.02 -4.87 -13.64
C ILE A 279 -19.19 -6.08 -14.06
N PHE A 280 -18.81 -6.93 -13.11
CA PHE A 280 -17.94 -8.06 -13.35
C PHE A 280 -18.74 -9.36 -13.41
N GLN A 281 -18.90 -9.91 -14.63
CA GLN A 281 -19.57 -11.17 -14.86
C GLN A 281 -18.71 -12.37 -14.40
N VAL A 282 -17.37 -12.18 -14.37
CA VAL A 282 -16.41 -13.16 -13.89
C VAL A 282 -15.58 -12.56 -12.76
N PRO A 283 -16.06 -12.60 -11.52
CA PRO A 283 -15.25 -12.20 -10.37
C PRO A 283 -14.28 -13.32 -10.02
N TYR A 284 -13.01 -12.98 -9.86
CA TYR A 284 -11.96 -13.88 -9.40
C TYR A 284 -11.22 -13.26 -8.23
N ASP A 285 -11.36 -13.85 -7.05
CA ASP A 285 -10.62 -13.45 -5.87
C ASP A 285 -9.26 -14.15 -5.84
N LEU A 286 -8.18 -13.36 -5.88
CA LEU A 286 -6.82 -13.88 -5.85
C LEU A 286 -6.54 -14.47 -4.48
N ALA A 287 -6.27 -15.77 -4.45
CA ALA A 287 -5.93 -16.44 -3.20
C ALA A 287 -4.66 -15.83 -2.60
N PRO A 288 -4.65 -15.57 -1.30
CA PRO A 288 -3.45 -15.11 -0.61
C PRO A 288 -2.36 -16.18 -0.65
N VAL A 289 -1.10 -15.74 -0.62
CA VAL A 289 0.06 -16.65 -0.57
C VAL A 289 0.07 -17.35 0.79
N THR A 290 0.06 -18.68 0.77
CA THR A 290 0.14 -19.48 2.00
C THR A 290 1.59 -19.67 2.44
N ARG A 291 1.77 -20.06 3.71
CA ARG A 291 3.08 -20.38 4.28
C ARG A 291 3.82 -21.47 3.49
N GLU A 292 3.09 -22.48 2.98
CA GLU A 292 3.66 -23.56 2.19
C GLU A 292 4.21 -23.09 0.84
N GLN A 293 3.56 -22.09 0.24
CA GLN A 293 3.98 -21.51 -1.04
C GLN A 293 5.13 -20.50 -0.90
N LEU A 294 5.46 -20.11 0.31
CA LEU A 294 6.47 -19.10 0.59
C LEU A 294 7.86 -19.51 0.11
N ALA A 295 8.22 -20.79 0.25
CA ALA A 295 9.53 -21.31 -0.17
C ALA A 295 9.71 -21.18 -1.68
N ASP A 296 8.70 -21.55 -2.47
CA ASP A 296 8.73 -21.46 -3.94
C ASP A 296 8.78 -20.02 -4.40
N PHE A 297 7.98 -19.15 -3.77
CA PHE A 297 7.99 -17.72 -4.03
C PHE A 297 9.36 -17.08 -3.79
N LEU A 298 10.02 -17.42 -2.70
CA LEU A 298 11.36 -16.92 -2.38
C LEU A 298 12.39 -17.43 -3.37
N ALA A 299 12.36 -18.72 -3.70
CA ALA A 299 13.29 -19.31 -4.66
C ALA A 299 13.19 -18.62 -6.04
N SER A 300 11.98 -18.37 -6.53
CA SER A 300 11.76 -17.66 -7.79
C SER A 300 12.22 -16.19 -7.71
N THR A 301 11.90 -15.50 -6.62
CA THR A 301 12.26 -14.10 -6.41
C THR A 301 13.78 -13.89 -6.36
N TYR A 302 14.50 -14.77 -5.69
CA TYR A 302 15.97 -14.70 -5.62
C TYR A 302 16.63 -15.12 -6.93
N LYS A 303 16.07 -16.08 -7.64
CA LYS A 303 16.53 -16.45 -8.98
C LYS A 303 16.41 -15.26 -9.94
N GLU A 304 15.31 -14.53 -9.91
CA GLU A 304 15.13 -13.29 -10.68
C GLU A 304 16.15 -12.21 -10.27
N ALA A 305 16.51 -12.12 -9.00
CA ALA A 305 17.55 -11.22 -8.50
C ALA A 305 18.98 -11.67 -8.86
N GLY A 306 19.16 -12.86 -9.45
CA GLY A 306 20.44 -13.39 -9.90
C GLY A 306 21.32 -13.92 -8.77
N LEU A 307 20.74 -14.39 -7.66
CA LEU A 307 21.48 -15.03 -6.58
C LEU A 307 21.82 -16.49 -6.92
N PRO A 308 23.04 -16.96 -6.56
CA PRO A 308 23.45 -18.34 -6.77
C PRO A 308 22.59 -19.32 -5.93
N PRO A 309 22.28 -20.52 -6.43
CA PRO A 309 21.42 -21.49 -5.72
C PRO A 309 21.96 -21.92 -4.33
N THR A 310 23.28 -21.95 -4.15
CA THR A 310 23.93 -22.29 -2.87
C THR A 310 23.69 -21.23 -1.80
N GLN A 311 23.83 -19.96 -2.15
CA GLN A 311 23.54 -18.84 -1.24
C GLN A 311 22.03 -18.73 -0.95
N LEU A 312 21.20 -19.12 -1.91
CA LEU A 312 19.76 -19.17 -1.75
C LEU A 312 19.34 -20.16 -0.65
N ALA A 313 19.90 -21.36 -0.66
CA ALA A 313 19.55 -22.40 0.32
C ALA A 313 19.97 -22.01 1.76
N GLU A 314 21.15 -21.45 1.91
CA GLU A 314 21.68 -20.98 3.19
C GLU A 314 20.87 -19.80 3.73
N PHE A 315 20.60 -18.80 2.91
CA PHE A 315 19.79 -17.65 3.27
C PHE A 315 18.34 -18.04 3.60
N HIS A 316 17.77 -18.96 2.81
CA HIS A 316 16.42 -19.47 3.07
C HIS A 316 16.32 -20.17 4.44
N GLY A 317 17.33 -20.95 4.83
CA GLY A 317 17.39 -21.59 6.14
C GLY A 317 17.36 -20.57 7.30
N THR A 318 18.17 -19.52 7.19
CA THR A 318 18.28 -18.46 8.19
C THR A 318 17.01 -17.62 8.28
N VAL A 319 16.42 -17.25 7.14
CA VAL A 319 15.29 -16.32 7.08
C VAL A 319 13.94 -16.98 7.31
N LYS A 320 13.83 -18.31 7.09
CA LYS A 320 12.55 -19.03 7.09
C LYS A 320 11.70 -18.78 8.34
N ILE A 321 12.29 -18.90 9.53
CA ILE A 321 11.55 -18.74 10.79
C ILE A 321 10.97 -17.32 10.95
N HIS A 322 11.69 -16.31 10.46
CA HIS A 322 11.24 -14.92 10.46
C HIS A 322 10.10 -14.71 9.46
N LEU A 323 10.20 -15.32 8.28
CA LEU A 323 9.17 -15.25 7.25
C LEU A 323 7.90 -15.99 7.65
N ASP A 324 8.04 -17.13 8.30
CA ASP A 324 6.91 -17.87 8.86
C ASP A 324 6.16 -17.02 9.91
N SER A 325 6.89 -16.21 10.67
CA SER A 325 6.31 -15.29 11.66
C SER A 325 5.67 -14.05 11.02
N LEU A 326 6.07 -13.65 9.81
CA LEU A 326 5.42 -12.56 9.06
C LEU A 326 4.08 -12.98 8.45
N ALA A 327 3.79 -14.28 8.38
CA ALA A 327 2.52 -14.80 7.88
C ALA A 327 1.41 -14.61 8.91
N GLN A 328 0.64 -13.53 8.82
CA GLN A 328 -0.54 -13.31 9.64
C GLN A 328 -1.65 -14.31 9.24
N GLU A 329 -2.22 -15.01 10.22
CA GLU A 329 -3.26 -16.04 9.95
C GLU A 329 -2.86 -17.05 8.85
N GLY A 330 -1.56 -17.32 8.70
CA GLY A 330 -1.04 -18.20 7.64
C GLY A 330 -0.93 -17.57 6.25
N VAL A 331 -1.15 -16.26 6.12
CA VAL A 331 -1.16 -15.50 4.86
C VAL A 331 0.02 -14.53 4.80
N VAL A 332 0.68 -14.47 3.64
CA VAL A 332 1.81 -13.57 3.38
C VAL A 332 1.50 -12.63 2.22
N ASN A 333 1.83 -11.34 2.40
CA ASN A 333 1.81 -10.39 1.30
C ASN A 333 3.16 -10.39 0.57
N PRO A 334 3.23 -10.79 -0.71
CA PRO A 334 4.48 -10.87 -1.47
C PRO A 334 5.29 -9.56 -1.51
N ARG A 335 4.62 -8.42 -1.57
CA ARG A 335 5.26 -7.09 -1.60
C ARG A 335 5.88 -6.74 -0.25
N GLU A 336 5.16 -6.96 0.85
CA GLU A 336 5.70 -6.72 2.19
C GLU A 336 6.90 -7.63 2.46
N LEU A 337 6.86 -8.84 1.97
CA LEU A 337 7.97 -9.76 2.05
C LEU A 337 9.22 -9.25 1.29
N LYS A 338 9.05 -8.78 0.05
CA LYS A 338 10.15 -8.15 -0.71
C LYS A 338 10.70 -6.91 0.03
N ARG A 339 9.83 -6.11 0.64
CA ARG A 339 10.22 -4.93 1.43
C ARG A 339 11.03 -5.34 2.67
N TYR A 340 10.58 -6.34 3.40
CA TYR A 340 11.30 -6.89 4.55
C TYR A 340 12.70 -7.38 4.17
N LEU A 341 12.83 -8.16 3.10
CA LEU A 341 14.10 -8.66 2.61
C LEU A 341 15.02 -7.54 2.10
N ASN A 342 14.47 -6.52 1.46
CA ASN A 342 15.22 -5.34 1.06
C ASN A 342 15.70 -4.53 2.26
N ALA A 343 14.86 -4.37 3.29
CA ALA A 343 15.24 -3.72 4.54
C ALA A 343 16.43 -4.43 5.20
N TYR A 344 16.37 -5.76 5.32
CA TYR A 344 17.49 -6.57 5.78
C TYR A 344 18.75 -6.37 4.94
N THR A 345 18.62 -6.47 3.61
CA THR A 345 19.76 -6.31 2.67
C THR A 345 20.42 -4.95 2.82
N ILE A 346 19.65 -3.87 2.89
CA ILE A 346 20.16 -2.51 3.07
C ILE A 346 20.87 -2.39 4.41
N THR A 347 20.24 -2.86 5.49
CA THR A 347 20.81 -2.82 6.83
C THR A 347 22.16 -3.53 6.89
N MET A 348 22.24 -4.77 6.38
CA MET A 348 23.48 -5.55 6.39
C MET A 348 24.59 -4.99 5.50
N LYS A 349 24.25 -4.24 4.45
CA LYS A 349 25.23 -3.53 3.61
C LYS A 349 25.80 -2.28 4.28
N ILE A 350 24.96 -1.54 5.00
CA ILE A 350 25.37 -0.31 5.70
C ILE A 350 26.09 -0.66 7.00
N HIS A 351 25.60 -1.70 7.70
CA HIS A 351 26.05 -2.11 9.02
C HIS A 351 26.50 -3.58 9.04
N PRO A 352 27.62 -3.91 8.36
CA PRO A 352 28.11 -5.29 8.28
C PRO A 352 28.60 -5.86 9.63
N GLU A 353 28.79 -4.99 10.62
CA GLU A 353 29.19 -5.33 11.98
C GLU A 353 28.05 -5.90 12.83
N LEU A 354 26.78 -5.69 12.43
CA LEU A 354 25.63 -6.18 13.17
C LEU A 354 25.41 -7.68 12.95
N ASP A 355 24.89 -8.34 13.97
CA ASP A 355 24.52 -9.74 13.87
C ASP A 355 23.30 -9.94 12.98
N PRO A 356 23.37 -10.77 11.91
CA PRO A 356 22.30 -10.98 10.95
C PRO A 356 21.00 -11.48 11.56
N ASP A 357 21.05 -12.44 12.50
CA ASP A 357 19.87 -13.04 13.12
C ASP A 357 19.15 -12.04 14.00
N THR A 358 19.90 -11.18 14.68
CA THR A 358 19.35 -10.09 15.48
C THR A 358 18.69 -9.02 14.61
N VAL A 359 19.33 -8.64 13.48
CA VAL A 359 18.72 -7.70 12.52
C VAL A 359 17.40 -8.26 12.00
N LEU A 360 17.35 -9.53 11.61
CA LEU A 360 16.12 -10.18 11.16
C LEU A 360 15.07 -10.21 12.27
N ALA A 361 15.45 -10.51 13.50
CA ALA A 361 14.51 -10.57 14.62
C ALA A 361 13.89 -9.19 14.92
N VAL A 362 14.69 -8.15 14.97
CA VAL A 362 14.23 -6.77 15.23
C VAL A 362 13.35 -6.26 14.07
N LEU A 363 13.75 -6.53 12.81
CA LEU A 363 12.92 -6.19 11.64
C LEU A 363 11.59 -6.93 11.66
N THR A 364 11.55 -8.22 12.08
CA THR A 364 10.30 -8.98 12.17
C THR A 364 9.32 -8.33 13.13
N VAL A 365 9.80 -7.90 14.30
CA VAL A 365 8.98 -7.19 15.29
C VAL A 365 8.36 -5.93 14.67
N SER A 366 9.13 -5.18 13.89
CA SER A 366 8.70 -3.94 13.27
C SER A 366 7.79 -4.13 12.04
N PHE A 367 7.89 -5.28 11.34
CA PHE A 367 7.04 -5.59 10.18
C PHE A 367 5.72 -6.28 10.54
N ARG A 368 5.46 -6.54 11.83
CA ARG A 368 4.23 -7.15 12.35
C ARG A 368 3.33 -6.07 12.97
N PRO A 369 2.28 -5.61 12.26
CA PRO A 369 1.37 -4.57 12.79
C PRO A 369 0.66 -4.98 14.10
N ASP A 370 0.37 -6.26 14.27
CA ASP A 370 -0.23 -6.82 15.47
C ASP A 370 0.73 -6.91 16.68
N TRP A 371 2.03 -6.63 16.47
CA TRP A 371 3.05 -6.50 17.51
C TRP A 371 3.45 -5.04 17.78
N GLU A 372 2.64 -4.09 17.36
CA GLU A 372 2.91 -2.65 17.50
C GLU A 372 3.20 -2.23 18.95
N GLU A 373 2.52 -2.83 19.92
CA GLU A 373 2.77 -2.56 21.35
C GLU A 373 4.14 -3.10 21.79
N CYS A 374 4.53 -4.29 21.32
CA CYS A 374 5.84 -4.87 21.58
C CYS A 374 6.96 -4.05 20.93
N GLU A 375 6.77 -3.62 19.67
CA GLU A 375 7.69 -2.71 18.98
C GLU A 375 7.85 -1.41 19.75
N SER A 376 6.75 -0.77 20.16
CA SER A 376 6.76 0.48 20.93
C SER A 376 7.52 0.33 22.25
N ALA A 377 7.28 -0.79 22.95
CA ALA A 377 7.96 -1.09 24.21
C ALA A 377 9.46 -1.31 23.98
N LEU A 378 9.85 -2.02 22.90
CA LEU A 378 11.25 -2.20 22.51
C LEU A 378 11.92 -0.87 22.16
N LEU A 379 11.29 -0.04 21.34
CA LEU A 379 11.83 1.26 20.90
C LEU A 379 12.04 2.23 22.05
N LEU A 380 11.12 2.24 23.02
CA LEU A 380 11.20 3.12 24.18
C LEU A 380 12.14 2.63 25.27
N ASN A 381 12.27 1.31 25.45
CA ASN A 381 12.94 0.77 26.64
C ASN A 381 14.25 0.04 26.34
N GLY A 382 14.55 -0.24 25.07
CA GLY A 382 15.82 -0.87 24.68
C GLY A 382 16.14 -2.14 25.48
N ASN A 383 17.31 -2.19 26.11
CA ASN A 383 17.76 -3.35 26.88
C ASN A 383 16.84 -3.69 28.08
N VAL A 384 16.15 -2.71 28.66
CA VAL A 384 15.22 -2.99 29.77
C VAL A 384 14.05 -3.84 29.29
N PHE A 385 13.61 -3.64 28.04
CA PHE A 385 12.60 -4.49 27.42
C PHE A 385 13.12 -5.93 27.22
N THR A 386 14.32 -6.10 26.66
CA THR A 386 14.89 -7.45 26.44
C THR A 386 15.17 -8.19 27.74
N ASP A 387 15.62 -7.49 28.78
CA ASP A 387 15.80 -8.06 30.12
C ASP A 387 14.48 -8.46 30.77
N ALA A 388 13.44 -7.65 30.62
CA ALA A 388 12.10 -7.97 31.09
C ALA A 388 11.52 -9.18 30.32
N LEU A 389 11.70 -9.24 29.00
CA LEU A 389 11.29 -10.35 28.16
C LEU A 389 11.99 -11.66 28.58
N LYS A 390 13.29 -11.61 28.91
CA LYS A 390 14.04 -12.76 29.43
C LYS A 390 13.49 -13.27 30.75
N LYS A 391 13.16 -12.35 31.68
CA LYS A 391 12.51 -12.71 32.95
C LYS A 391 11.10 -13.27 32.77
N TYR A 392 10.35 -12.72 31.81
CA TYR A 392 9.00 -13.19 31.46
C TYR A 392 9.05 -14.66 30.99
N HIS A 393 9.97 -14.99 30.08
CA HIS A 393 10.21 -16.39 29.66
C HIS A 393 10.74 -17.27 30.80
N GLY A 394 11.41 -16.70 31.80
CA GLY A 394 11.82 -17.38 33.02
C GLY A 394 10.69 -17.65 34.02
N GLY A 395 9.44 -17.30 33.68
CA GLY A 395 8.24 -17.57 34.49
C GLY A 395 7.72 -16.37 35.30
N ASN A 396 8.37 -15.21 35.25
CA ASN A 396 7.87 -13.99 35.89
C ASN A 396 6.84 -13.28 35.02
N GLN A 397 5.56 -13.54 35.21
CA GLN A 397 4.46 -12.94 34.44
C GLN A 397 4.35 -11.43 34.63
N ASN A 398 4.91 -10.85 35.68
CA ASN A 398 4.90 -9.42 35.97
C ASN A 398 6.19 -8.71 35.52
N ALA A 399 7.09 -9.39 34.82
CA ALA A 399 8.43 -8.89 34.49
C ALA A 399 8.43 -7.52 33.78
N PHE A 400 7.44 -7.24 32.95
CA PHE A 400 7.28 -5.95 32.29
C PHE A 400 6.76 -4.89 33.26
N ALA A 401 5.74 -5.21 34.04
CA ALA A 401 5.17 -4.30 35.05
C ALA A 401 6.21 -3.95 36.15
N ASP A 402 7.05 -4.90 36.53
CA ASP A 402 8.13 -4.71 37.53
C ASP A 402 9.15 -3.63 37.09
N VAL A 403 9.26 -3.35 35.80
CA VAL A 403 10.14 -2.32 35.22
C VAL A 403 9.38 -1.15 34.61
N GLY A 404 8.09 -0.99 34.93
CA GLY A 404 7.25 0.11 34.49
C GLY A 404 6.89 0.07 32.99
N ILE A 405 6.85 -1.11 32.38
CA ILE A 405 6.39 -1.31 31.02
C ILE A 405 4.99 -1.95 31.07
N GLU A 406 3.98 -1.21 30.61
CA GLU A 406 2.61 -1.72 30.51
C GLU A 406 2.48 -2.51 29.20
N LEU A 407 2.77 -3.82 29.27
CA LEU A 407 2.72 -4.72 28.12
C LEU A 407 2.28 -6.12 28.54
N GLN A 408 1.34 -6.68 27.79
CA GLN A 408 1.04 -8.12 27.76
C GLN A 408 1.39 -8.67 26.38
N PRO A 409 2.54 -9.36 26.21
CA PRO A 409 2.95 -9.86 24.91
C PRO A 409 1.91 -10.84 24.35
N PRO A 410 1.54 -10.71 23.05
CA PRO A 410 0.68 -11.68 22.40
C PRO A 410 1.30 -13.09 22.41
N PRO A 411 0.48 -14.17 22.41
CA PRO A 411 1.00 -15.54 22.42
C PRO A 411 1.98 -15.82 21.27
N GLU A 412 1.69 -15.32 20.05
CA GLU A 412 2.54 -15.47 18.88
C GLU A 412 3.90 -14.76 19.03
N PHE A 413 3.91 -13.58 19.66
CA PHE A 413 5.15 -12.88 19.98
C PHE A 413 5.97 -13.68 21.02
N THR A 414 5.30 -14.22 22.03
CA THR A 414 5.94 -15.06 23.06
C THR A 414 6.52 -16.33 22.46
N GLU A 415 5.82 -17.01 21.54
CA GLU A 415 6.33 -18.18 20.82
C GLU A 415 7.53 -17.81 19.94
N TYR A 416 7.46 -16.71 19.21
CA TYR A 416 8.54 -16.23 18.34
C TYR A 416 9.82 -15.91 19.13
N THR A 417 9.69 -15.32 20.32
CA THR A 417 10.79 -14.92 21.19
C THR A 417 11.17 -15.98 22.22
N ASP A 418 10.71 -17.25 22.05
CA ASP A 418 11.10 -18.36 22.94
C ASP A 418 12.63 -18.51 22.99
N PRO A 419 13.24 -18.65 24.19
CA PRO A 419 14.69 -18.75 24.34
C PRO A 419 15.35 -19.91 23.56
N ASN A 420 14.58 -20.92 23.20
CA ASN A 420 15.05 -22.04 22.39
C ASN A 420 14.94 -21.80 20.89
N SER A 421 14.20 -20.78 20.47
CA SER A 421 14.09 -20.35 19.07
C SER A 421 15.34 -19.57 18.63
N GLY A 422 15.60 -19.50 17.32
CA GLY A 422 16.66 -18.65 16.76
C GLY A 422 16.41 -17.17 17.07
N PRO A 423 15.23 -16.61 16.74
CA PRO A 423 14.87 -15.22 17.05
C PRO A 423 14.91 -14.89 18.53
N GLY A 424 14.45 -15.81 19.39
CA GLY A 424 14.49 -15.63 20.85
C GLY A 424 15.91 -15.49 21.35
N ARG A 425 16.82 -16.39 20.95
CA ARG A 425 18.24 -16.27 21.30
C ARG A 425 18.84 -14.97 20.80
N ALA A 426 18.58 -14.62 19.55
CA ALA A 426 19.10 -13.39 18.94
C ALA A 426 18.69 -12.12 19.71
N LEU A 427 17.46 -12.07 20.23
CA LEU A 427 16.97 -10.93 21.00
C LEU A 427 17.36 -10.96 22.47
N LEU A 428 17.34 -12.15 23.11
CA LEU A 428 17.54 -12.28 24.54
C LEU A 428 19.02 -12.35 24.96
N ASP A 429 19.91 -12.80 24.10
CA ASP A 429 21.34 -12.89 24.40
C ASP A 429 22.12 -11.62 24.04
N LEU A 430 21.42 -10.60 23.51
CA LEU A 430 22.02 -9.31 23.22
C LEU A 430 22.52 -8.60 24.49
N SER A 431 23.77 -8.12 24.44
CA SER A 431 24.30 -7.21 25.44
C SER A 431 23.77 -5.78 25.27
N GLU A 432 23.48 -5.36 24.03
CA GLU A 432 22.99 -4.04 23.70
C GLU A 432 22.10 -4.08 22.44
N VAL A 433 20.81 -3.70 22.58
CA VAL A 433 19.83 -3.67 21.49
C VAL A 433 19.76 -2.32 20.77
N ASN A 434 20.23 -1.23 21.38
CA ASN A 434 20.11 0.11 20.82
C ASN A 434 20.75 0.29 19.42
N PRO A 435 21.90 -0.31 19.06
CA PRO A 435 22.41 -0.25 17.71
C PRO A 435 21.43 -0.79 16.66
N TYR A 436 20.70 -1.85 16.98
CA TYR A 436 19.72 -2.49 16.09
C TYR A 436 18.45 -1.65 15.95
N ILE A 437 17.99 -1.00 17.03
CA ILE A 437 16.86 -0.06 16.99
C ILE A 437 17.16 1.10 16.03
N ARG A 438 18.36 1.66 16.07
CA ARG A 438 18.74 2.81 15.23
C ARG A 438 18.70 2.51 13.73
N VAL A 439 18.94 1.28 13.32
CA VAL A 439 18.93 0.90 11.89
C VAL A 439 17.54 0.63 11.35
N LEU A 440 16.53 0.42 12.20
CA LEU A 440 15.13 0.25 11.77
C LEU A 440 14.64 1.43 10.93
N GLY A 441 15.02 2.65 11.29
CA GLY A 441 14.62 3.85 10.56
C GLY A 441 15.18 3.97 9.15
N ALA A 442 16.31 3.34 8.87
CA ALA A 442 16.90 3.29 7.52
C ALA A 442 16.18 2.27 6.62
N ALA A 443 15.56 1.28 7.22
CA ALA A 443 14.94 0.15 6.54
C ALA A 443 13.44 0.35 6.25
N GLN A 444 12.77 1.22 7.00
CA GLN A 444 11.36 1.53 6.81
C GLN A 444 11.19 2.92 6.17
N PRO A 445 10.16 3.12 5.33
CA PRO A 445 9.85 4.43 4.75
C PRO A 445 9.14 5.33 5.78
N THR A 446 9.71 5.43 6.99
CA THR A 446 9.19 6.32 8.02
C THR A 446 9.59 7.76 7.72
N GLY A 447 8.70 8.70 8.05
CA GLY A 447 8.94 10.11 7.79
C GLY A 447 10.04 10.73 8.65
N HIS A 448 10.31 10.15 9.84
CA HIS A 448 11.12 10.75 10.89
C HIS A 448 12.07 9.75 11.58
N PRO A 449 13.08 9.22 10.85
CA PRO A 449 14.05 8.26 11.43
C PRO A 449 14.88 8.85 12.56
N GLU A 450 15.03 10.19 12.62
CA GLU A 450 15.69 10.92 13.69
C GLU A 450 15.07 10.68 15.08
N VAL A 451 13.78 10.36 15.12
CA VAL A 451 13.05 10.04 16.36
C VAL A 451 13.63 8.79 17.06
N LEU A 452 14.11 7.80 16.29
CA LEU A 452 14.70 6.57 16.85
C LEU A 452 15.94 6.82 17.69
N GLN A 453 16.63 7.94 17.47
CA GLN A 453 17.81 8.30 18.25
C GLN A 453 17.46 8.77 19.66
N VAL A 454 16.24 9.31 19.85
CA VAL A 454 15.83 9.94 21.11
C VAL A 454 14.83 9.10 21.91
N LEU A 455 14.10 8.17 21.27
CA LEU A 455 13.10 7.33 21.93
C LEU A 455 13.65 6.54 23.14
N PRO A 456 14.79 5.80 23.06
CA PRO A 456 15.33 5.07 24.21
C PRO A 456 15.66 5.99 25.38
N ARG A 457 16.14 7.20 25.09
CA ARG A 457 16.47 8.18 26.13
C ARG A 457 15.23 8.74 26.83
N ILE A 458 14.14 8.94 26.10
CA ILE A 458 12.85 9.34 26.71
C ILE A 458 12.32 8.23 27.62
N GLY A 459 12.38 6.98 27.17
CA GLY A 459 12.01 5.85 28.02
C GLY A 459 12.86 5.72 29.27
N GLU A 460 14.17 5.96 29.18
CA GLU A 460 15.09 5.95 30.32
C GLU A 460 14.72 7.04 31.35
N VAL A 461 14.61 8.29 30.92
CA VAL A 461 14.30 9.41 31.85
C VAL A 461 12.90 9.31 32.45
N ARG A 462 11.95 8.67 31.74
CA ARG A 462 10.61 8.36 32.27
C ARG A 462 10.72 7.41 33.46
N ARG A 463 11.47 6.31 33.35
CA ARG A 463 11.70 5.35 34.44
C ARG A 463 12.43 6.02 35.61
N GLU A 464 13.52 6.71 35.29
CA GLU A 464 14.28 7.42 36.34
C GLU A 464 13.44 8.44 37.10
N LEU A 465 12.55 9.17 36.43
CA LEU A 465 11.64 10.10 37.07
C LEU A 465 10.57 9.38 37.89
N ALA A 466 10.11 8.20 37.46
CA ALA A 466 9.18 7.38 38.23
C ALA A 466 9.79 6.91 39.58
N ASP A 467 11.09 6.57 39.59
CA ASP A 467 11.81 6.20 40.82
C ASP A 467 11.86 7.36 41.84
N ALA A 468 11.79 8.60 41.37
CA ALA A 468 11.76 9.78 42.24
C ALA A 468 10.47 9.90 43.08
N ARG A 469 9.44 9.08 42.81
CA ARG A 469 8.26 8.94 43.70
C ARG A 469 8.65 8.41 45.07
N THR A 470 9.68 7.57 45.15
CA THR A 470 10.13 6.93 46.38
C THR A 470 11.39 7.58 46.97
N ASP A 471 12.22 8.22 46.12
CA ASP A 471 13.45 8.91 46.52
C ASP A 471 13.39 10.40 46.18
N ARG A 472 12.86 11.18 47.12
CA ARG A 472 12.74 12.64 47.01
C ARG A 472 14.09 13.34 46.82
N SER A 473 15.18 12.78 47.36
CA SER A 473 16.50 13.41 47.27
C SER A 473 17.03 13.41 45.81
N ALA A 474 16.65 12.43 45.00
CA ALA A 474 17.02 12.31 43.60
C ALA A 474 16.15 13.16 42.66
N PHE A 475 14.99 13.66 43.10
CA PHE A 475 14.02 14.34 42.24
C PHE A 475 14.60 15.51 41.42
N PRO A 476 15.36 16.48 41.98
CA PRO A 476 15.89 17.58 41.18
C PRO A 476 16.85 17.12 40.09
N ALA A 477 17.69 16.11 40.38
CA ALA A 477 18.63 15.56 39.43
C ALA A 477 17.90 14.83 38.28
N LYS A 478 16.85 14.06 38.61
CA LYS A 478 16.05 13.31 37.61
C LYS A 478 15.25 14.28 36.73
N VAL A 479 14.71 15.37 37.25
CA VAL A 479 14.06 16.42 36.46
C VAL A 479 15.06 17.08 35.51
N ALA A 480 16.28 17.39 35.94
CA ALA A 480 17.30 17.97 35.09
C ALA A 480 17.72 17.01 33.95
N GLN A 481 17.82 15.72 34.23
CA GLN A 481 18.07 14.69 33.23
C GLN A 481 16.95 14.64 32.19
N ALA A 482 15.69 14.67 32.62
CA ALA A 482 14.54 14.69 31.72
C ALA A 482 14.53 15.95 30.83
N GLN A 483 14.82 17.14 31.39
CA GLN A 483 14.94 18.36 30.58
C GLN A 483 16.07 18.28 29.55
N SER A 484 17.22 17.70 29.92
CA SER A 484 18.32 17.48 28.98
C SER A 484 17.93 16.55 27.83
N ALA A 485 17.23 15.45 28.14
CA ALA A 485 16.73 14.52 27.11
C ALA A 485 15.72 15.18 26.17
N LEU A 486 14.81 16.00 26.71
CA LEU A 486 13.85 16.77 25.90
C LEU A 486 14.53 17.83 25.04
N GLY A 487 15.65 18.39 25.48
CA GLY A 487 16.51 19.25 24.66
C GLY A 487 17.09 18.51 23.44
N LEU A 488 17.45 17.22 23.58
CA LEU A 488 17.89 16.38 22.46
C LEU A 488 16.73 16.12 21.48
N VAL A 489 15.50 15.92 21.97
CA VAL A 489 14.31 15.77 21.11
C VAL A 489 14.11 17.03 20.27
N LEU A 490 14.15 18.21 20.89
CA LEU A 490 14.03 19.48 20.16
C LEU A 490 15.12 19.66 19.10
N SER A 491 16.35 19.25 19.42
CA SER A 491 17.47 19.31 18.48
C SER A 491 17.31 18.34 17.31
N ALA A 492 16.78 17.13 17.57
CA ALA A 492 16.57 16.12 16.54
C ALA A 492 15.42 16.49 15.60
N LEU A 493 14.31 17.00 16.13
CA LEU A 493 13.14 17.37 15.33
C LEU A 493 13.33 18.70 14.58
N GLY A 494 14.16 19.61 15.11
CA GLY A 494 14.32 20.95 14.54
C GLY A 494 13.02 21.76 14.50
N PRO A 495 12.95 22.83 13.69
CA PRO A 495 11.72 23.55 13.42
C PRO A 495 10.83 22.74 12.47
N SER A 496 10.03 21.83 13.01
CA SER A 496 9.17 20.95 12.23
C SER A 496 7.93 21.68 11.71
N PRO A 497 7.64 21.65 10.40
CA PRO A 497 6.37 22.14 9.85
C PRO A 497 5.22 21.17 10.16
N ASP A 498 5.50 19.96 10.60
CA ASP A 498 4.52 18.92 10.90
C ASP A 498 3.64 19.31 12.10
N PRO A 499 2.30 19.14 12.01
CA PRO A 499 1.39 19.42 13.13
C PRO A 499 1.76 18.66 14.40
N LEU A 500 2.15 17.38 14.28
CA LEU A 500 2.51 16.54 15.42
C LEU A 500 3.84 16.99 16.06
N GLY A 501 4.82 17.39 15.25
CA GLY A 501 6.07 18.00 15.74
C GLY A 501 5.81 19.29 16.53
N ARG A 502 4.82 20.10 16.14
CA ARG A 502 4.41 21.29 16.90
C ARG A 502 3.75 20.95 18.23
N ILE A 503 2.93 19.88 18.27
CA ILE A 503 2.33 19.38 19.53
C ILE A 503 3.43 18.91 20.47
N ILE A 504 4.39 18.10 19.99
CA ILE A 504 5.54 17.65 20.81
C ILE A 504 6.31 18.84 21.37
N ASN A 505 6.59 19.86 20.56
CA ASN A 505 7.27 21.06 21.02
C ASN A 505 6.46 21.80 22.11
N GLY A 506 5.13 21.88 21.95
CA GLY A 506 4.23 22.44 22.98
C GLY A 506 4.26 21.65 24.29
N ASP A 507 4.24 20.32 24.21
CA ASP A 507 4.34 19.43 25.35
C ASP A 507 5.69 19.56 26.07
N ILE A 508 6.79 19.75 25.35
CA ILE A 508 8.11 19.98 25.94
C ILE A 508 8.14 21.33 26.69
N VAL A 509 7.54 22.37 26.12
CA VAL A 509 7.41 23.68 26.81
C VAL A 509 6.59 23.52 28.10
N GLN A 510 5.48 22.77 28.03
CA GLN A 510 4.64 22.48 29.20
C GLN A 510 5.43 21.70 30.28
N PHE A 511 6.19 20.68 29.88
CA PHE A 511 7.04 19.92 30.78
C PHE A 511 8.05 20.84 31.49
N ASN A 512 8.76 21.67 30.73
CA ASN A 512 9.76 22.59 31.30
C ASN A 512 9.15 23.59 32.29
N GLY A 513 7.96 24.12 32.01
CA GLY A 513 7.22 24.99 32.93
C GLY A 513 6.81 24.26 34.22
N ALA A 514 6.27 23.06 34.12
CA ALA A 514 5.91 22.23 35.27
C ALA A 514 7.15 21.84 36.09
N ALA A 515 8.25 21.47 35.43
CA ALA A 515 9.52 21.14 36.06
C ALA A 515 10.11 22.33 36.86
N GLN A 516 10.11 23.52 36.27
CA GLN A 516 10.58 24.73 36.95
C GLN A 516 9.74 25.05 38.22
N ASN A 517 8.43 24.85 38.15
CA ASN A 517 7.54 25.04 39.29
C ASN A 517 7.81 24.01 40.38
N ALA A 518 8.02 22.76 40.00
CA ALA A 518 8.33 21.67 40.91
C ALA A 518 9.68 21.86 41.64
N MET A 519 10.70 22.40 40.95
CA MET A 519 12.02 22.66 41.55
C MET A 519 12.09 23.89 42.46
N LYS A 520 11.11 24.81 42.42
CA LYS A 520 11.07 26.00 43.28
C LYS A 520 10.49 25.75 44.67
N GLN A 521 10.17 24.52 45.03
CA GLN A 521 9.47 24.22 46.27
C GLN A 521 10.34 24.20 47.51
N ASP A 522 9.69 24.53 48.64
CA ASP A 522 10.30 24.46 49.98
C ASP A 522 10.64 22.99 50.31
N PRO A 523 11.79 22.70 50.95
CA PRO A 523 12.11 21.39 51.51
C PRO A 523 11.03 20.80 52.45
N LYS A 524 10.12 21.62 52.93
CA LYS A 524 8.99 21.22 53.80
C LYS A 524 7.72 20.83 53.06
N THR A 525 7.71 20.84 51.72
CA THR A 525 6.55 20.42 50.91
C THR A 525 6.13 18.99 51.26
N PRO A 526 4.84 18.70 51.50
CA PRO A 526 4.36 17.34 51.78
C PRO A 526 4.72 16.35 50.69
N ASP A 527 5.03 15.11 51.05
CA ASP A 527 5.39 14.05 50.10
C ASP A 527 4.29 13.78 49.06
N GLU A 528 3.02 13.88 49.45
CA GLU A 528 1.87 13.76 48.52
C GLU A 528 1.87 14.81 47.41
N GLU A 529 2.32 16.03 47.72
CA GLU A 529 2.41 17.10 46.74
C GLU A 529 3.58 16.87 45.78
N VAL A 530 4.72 16.35 46.29
CA VAL A 530 5.86 15.95 45.44
C VAL A 530 5.47 14.80 44.53
N GLN A 531 4.76 13.79 45.06
CA GLN A 531 4.26 12.67 44.23
C GLN A 531 3.31 13.16 43.15
N ARG A 532 2.37 14.06 43.46
CA ARG A 532 1.46 14.63 42.44
C ARG A 532 2.21 15.34 41.32
N GLN A 533 3.31 16.00 41.63
CA GLN A 533 4.13 16.69 40.63
C GLN A 533 4.93 15.73 39.80
N VAL A 534 5.49 14.67 40.39
CA VAL A 534 6.12 13.56 39.62
C VAL A 534 5.11 12.96 38.67
N ASP A 535 3.89 12.69 39.13
CA ASP A 535 2.82 12.12 38.30
C ASP A 535 2.43 13.04 37.12
N ASN A 536 2.36 14.35 37.38
CA ASN A 536 2.10 15.33 36.31
C ASN A 536 3.22 15.36 35.26
N LEU A 537 4.49 15.35 35.71
CA LEU A 537 5.64 15.32 34.79
C LEU A 537 5.70 14.02 33.98
N LEU A 538 5.40 12.89 34.64
CA LEU A 538 5.33 11.58 33.96
C LEU A 538 4.22 11.55 32.92
N ALA A 539 3.04 12.09 33.22
CA ALA A 539 1.95 12.17 32.26
C ALA A 539 2.31 12.99 30.99
N ILE A 540 3.07 14.07 31.17
CA ILE A 540 3.55 14.86 30.02
C ILE A 540 4.61 14.09 29.24
N LEU A 541 5.57 13.40 29.89
CA LEU A 541 6.56 12.56 29.21
C LEU A 541 5.92 11.40 28.45
N GLU A 542 4.89 10.78 29.02
CA GLU A 542 4.13 9.72 28.36
C GLU A 542 3.47 10.22 27.08
N ARG A 543 2.85 11.41 27.12
CA ARG A 543 2.25 12.03 25.94
C ARG A 543 3.31 12.35 24.87
N ILE A 544 4.48 12.88 25.29
CA ILE A 544 5.61 13.13 24.38
C ILE A 544 6.07 11.82 23.74
N ALA A 545 6.27 10.75 24.52
CA ALA A 545 6.69 9.45 24.02
C ALA A 545 5.70 8.88 23.00
N ARG A 546 4.40 8.94 23.29
CA ARG A 546 3.33 8.51 22.38
C ARG A 546 3.32 9.32 21.10
N ASN A 547 3.43 10.64 21.18
CA ASN A 547 3.47 11.51 20.00
C ASN A 547 4.75 11.31 19.17
N LEU A 548 5.89 11.01 19.80
CA LEU A 548 7.12 10.64 19.08
C LEU A 548 6.98 9.32 18.34
N LEU A 549 6.39 8.30 18.95
CA LEU A 549 6.09 7.02 18.26
C LEU A 549 5.13 7.23 17.09
N ALA A 550 4.08 8.03 17.27
CA ALA A 550 3.16 8.38 16.20
C ALA A 550 3.87 9.13 15.06
N LEU A 551 4.74 10.09 15.39
CA LEU A 551 5.54 10.83 14.41
C LEU A 551 6.50 9.92 13.65
N TYR A 552 7.14 8.96 14.32
CA TYR A 552 8.00 7.96 13.70
C TYR A 552 7.24 7.15 12.63
N ARG A 553 5.97 6.80 12.88
CA ARG A 553 5.14 5.99 11.99
C ARG A 553 4.50 6.78 10.85
N LEU A 554 4.46 8.11 10.93
CA LEU A 554 3.86 8.95 9.89
C LEU A 554 4.79 9.07 8.67
N PRO A 555 4.27 8.89 7.44
CA PRO A 555 5.01 9.26 6.24
C PRO A 555 5.21 10.79 6.18
N ARG A 556 6.37 11.26 5.71
CA ARG A 556 6.61 12.70 5.53
C ARG A 556 5.55 13.32 4.61
N GLY A 557 4.85 14.35 5.12
CA GLY A 557 3.79 15.06 4.39
C GLY A 557 2.38 14.47 4.52
N ALA A 558 2.18 13.41 5.30
CA ALA A 558 0.85 12.96 5.67
C ALA A 558 0.24 13.93 6.70
N ALA A 559 -1.06 14.26 6.55
CA ALA A 559 -1.76 15.01 7.58
C ALA A 559 -1.84 14.15 8.85
N ALA A 560 -1.45 14.73 10.00
CA ALA A 560 -1.59 14.05 11.29
C ALA A 560 -3.06 13.64 11.49
N PRO A 561 -3.33 12.44 12.03
CA PRO A 561 -4.66 12.08 12.45
C PRO A 561 -5.15 13.11 13.48
N ASN A 562 -6.45 13.48 13.37
CA ASN A 562 -7.05 14.44 14.28
C ASN A 562 -7.01 13.84 15.71
N PRO A 563 -6.28 14.42 16.67
CA PRO A 563 -6.15 13.85 18.01
C PRO A 563 -7.48 13.83 18.80
N ASP A 564 -8.51 14.55 18.32
CA ASP A 564 -9.84 14.60 18.95
C ASP A 564 -10.85 13.59 18.38
N ALA A 565 -10.46 12.75 17.42
CA ALA A 565 -11.38 11.82 16.75
C ALA A 565 -11.66 10.51 17.54
N ASP A 566 -10.85 10.17 18.54
CA ASP A 566 -10.89 8.89 19.28
C ASP A 566 -11.03 9.02 20.81
N ILE A 567 -11.65 10.07 21.31
CA ILE A 567 -12.09 10.07 22.72
C ILE A 567 -13.50 9.47 22.74
N PRO A 568 -13.70 8.24 23.22
CA PRO A 568 -15.03 7.75 23.52
C PRO A 568 -15.59 8.66 24.62
N GLN A 569 -16.62 9.43 24.30
CA GLN A 569 -17.38 10.14 25.32
C GLN A 569 -17.94 9.06 26.28
N SER A 570 -17.31 8.93 27.44
CA SER A 570 -17.86 8.16 28.54
C SER A 570 -19.21 8.76 28.86
N GLY A 571 -20.27 8.06 28.41
CA GLY A 571 -21.65 8.41 28.68
C GLY A 571 -21.86 8.52 30.18
N ALA A 572 -22.34 9.68 30.61
CA ALA A 572 -22.92 9.85 31.92
C ALA A 572 -24.12 8.89 32.01
N VAL A 573 -24.00 7.91 32.91
CA VAL A 573 -25.14 7.14 33.40
C VAL A 573 -25.89 8.06 34.35
N ALA A 574 -27.09 8.43 34.02
CA ALA A 574 -28.12 8.89 34.91
C ALA A 574 -29.26 7.89 34.89
#